data_ecb7bde55ce497c3a8ed9a2b5efc77a2
#
_entry.id   ecb7bde55ce497c3a8ed9a2b5efc77a2
#
_cell.length_a   1.000
_cell.length_b   1.000
_cell.length_c   1.000
_cell.angle_alpha   90.00
_cell.angle_beta   90.00
_cell.angle_gamma   90.00
#
_symmetry.space_group_name_H-M   'P 1'
#
loop_
_entity.id
_entity.type
_entity.pdbx_description
1 polymer ?
#
loop_
_entity_poly.entity_id
_entity_poly.type
_entity_poly.pdbx_seq_one_letter_code
_entity_poly.pdbx_strand_id
1 'polypeptide(L)'
;ASLELILSNILPPGQYKMQYEFPGGETVDAVIYTKEGVIPIDAKFSLDNYQRLANAVDDKQREELEKQFKNDLKLRIDECAKYVRTKDGTLPFVFMYIPAEAIYYDLLINEVGSVKVNTRNLIDYAYNDKKVIIVSPTTFAAYLQSVLYGFKAFKIEETAKDIAKNVENLSRHLKAYEDYYKKVGNSLTTTVNHYMAGNKELNKIDKDVLKITGEAVGFELDSVEKPTLLDE
;
A
#
# COMPACT_ATOMS: atom_id res chain seq x y z
N ALA A 1 -26.67 -8.13 8.56
CA ALA A 1 -26.24 -6.86 7.95
C ALA A 1 -26.15 -7.06 6.44
N SER A 2 -26.53 -6.06 5.66
CA SER A 2 -26.36 -6.13 4.21
C SER A 2 -24.89 -6.01 3.85
N LEU A 3 -24.45 -6.66 2.76
CA LEU A 3 -23.09 -6.57 2.24
C LEU A 3 -22.66 -5.11 2.04
N GLU A 4 -23.51 -4.31 1.41
CA GLU A 4 -23.26 -2.89 1.15
C GLU A 4 -23.00 -2.08 2.42
N LEU A 5 -23.78 -2.33 3.48
CA LEU A 5 -23.59 -1.65 4.77
C LEU A 5 -22.22 -1.96 5.38
N ILE A 6 -21.75 -3.21 5.29
CA ILE A 6 -20.43 -3.58 5.81
C ILE A 6 -19.34 -2.90 4.99
N LEU A 7 -19.44 -2.94 3.66
CA LEU A 7 -18.48 -2.30 2.77
C LEU A 7 -18.39 -0.78 3.02
N SER A 8 -19.54 -0.08 3.10
CA SER A 8 -19.59 1.36 3.32
C SER A 8 -19.07 1.81 4.69
N ASN A 9 -19.18 0.96 5.72
CA ASN A 9 -18.67 1.26 7.05
C ASN A 9 -17.15 1.07 7.18
N ILE A 10 -16.57 0.20 6.37
CA ILE A 10 -15.16 -0.18 6.51
C ILE A 10 -14.29 0.47 5.43
N LEU A 11 -14.81 0.60 4.21
CA LEU A 11 -14.07 1.08 3.06
C LEU A 11 -14.42 2.54 2.72
N PRO A 12 -13.44 3.37 2.37
CA PRO A 12 -13.70 4.70 1.83
C PRO A 12 -14.50 4.64 0.53
N PRO A 13 -15.27 5.71 0.21
CA PRO A 13 -15.95 5.83 -1.07
C PRO A 13 -14.98 5.65 -2.25
N GLY A 14 -15.40 4.85 -3.24
CA GLY A 14 -14.59 4.56 -4.42
C GLY A 14 -13.63 3.36 -4.28
N GLN A 15 -13.48 2.77 -3.09
CA GLN A 15 -12.70 1.53 -2.91
C GLN A 15 -13.53 0.26 -3.12
N TYR A 16 -14.82 0.37 -3.34
CA TYR A 16 -15.68 -0.76 -3.70
C TYR A 16 -16.72 -0.32 -4.73
N LYS A 17 -17.29 -1.29 -5.43
CA LYS A 17 -18.41 -1.09 -6.35
C LYS A 17 -19.38 -2.24 -6.21
N MET A 18 -20.66 -1.89 -6.02
CA MET A 18 -21.77 -2.86 -6.06
C MET A 18 -22.11 -3.19 -7.51
N GLN A 19 -22.63 -4.40 -7.75
CA GLN A 19 -23.08 -4.89 -9.06
C GLN A 19 -22.03 -4.62 -10.15
N TYR A 20 -20.83 -5.21 -9.95
CA TYR A 20 -19.73 -5.03 -10.89
C TYR A 20 -19.85 -5.98 -12.08
N GLU A 21 -19.82 -5.41 -13.27
CA GLU A 21 -19.84 -6.16 -14.53
C GLU A 21 -18.41 -6.39 -15.04
N PHE A 22 -18.08 -7.65 -15.28
CA PHE A 22 -16.81 -8.03 -15.89
C PHE A 22 -16.82 -7.85 -17.42
N PRO A 23 -15.64 -7.73 -18.07
CA PRO A 23 -15.54 -7.88 -19.51
C PRO A 23 -16.16 -9.23 -19.91
N GLY A 24 -17.25 -9.22 -20.70
CA GLY A 24 -18.01 -10.41 -21.08
C GLY A 24 -19.43 -10.49 -20.50
N GLY A 25 -19.86 -9.48 -19.72
CA GLY A 25 -21.25 -9.28 -19.30
C GLY A 25 -21.68 -10.03 -18.04
N GLU A 26 -20.79 -10.80 -17.40
CA GLU A 26 -21.10 -11.42 -16.12
C GLU A 26 -20.97 -10.41 -14.97
N THR A 27 -21.96 -10.41 -14.07
CA THR A 27 -22.05 -9.47 -12.94
C THR A 27 -21.86 -10.18 -11.62
N VAL A 28 -20.98 -9.63 -10.77
CA VAL A 28 -20.80 -10.03 -9.37
C VAL A 28 -21.43 -9.00 -8.43
N ASP A 29 -21.86 -9.42 -7.24
CA ASP A 29 -22.61 -8.52 -6.34
C ASP A 29 -21.80 -7.33 -5.85
N ALA A 30 -20.51 -7.50 -5.59
CA ALA A 30 -19.60 -6.41 -5.31
C ALA A 30 -18.15 -6.74 -5.67
N VAL A 31 -17.32 -5.71 -5.82
CA VAL A 31 -15.86 -5.83 -5.85
C VAL A 31 -15.23 -4.83 -4.91
N ILE A 32 -14.04 -5.17 -4.41
CA ILE A 32 -13.16 -4.25 -3.69
C ILE A 32 -11.98 -3.95 -4.58
N TYR A 33 -11.66 -2.67 -4.78
CA TYR A 33 -10.50 -2.23 -5.53
C TYR A 33 -9.25 -2.26 -4.67
N THR A 34 -8.20 -2.89 -5.18
CA THR A 34 -6.87 -2.92 -4.58
C THR A 34 -5.83 -2.47 -5.60
N LYS A 35 -4.59 -2.25 -5.18
CA LYS A 35 -3.51 -1.92 -6.13
C LYS A 35 -3.19 -3.09 -7.07
N GLU A 36 -3.31 -4.31 -6.57
CA GLU A 36 -2.95 -5.53 -7.28
C GLU A 36 -4.09 -6.08 -8.16
N GLY A 37 -5.30 -5.55 -8.00
CA GLY A 37 -6.48 -6.02 -8.74
C GLY A 37 -7.76 -5.83 -7.95
N VAL A 38 -8.83 -6.47 -8.38
CA VAL A 38 -10.13 -6.43 -7.69
C VAL A 38 -10.40 -7.73 -6.94
N ILE A 39 -11.06 -7.63 -5.78
CA ILE A 39 -11.53 -8.79 -5.02
C ILE A 39 -13.04 -8.93 -5.26
N PRO A 40 -13.50 -9.96 -5.96
CA PRO A 40 -14.94 -10.20 -6.15
C PRO A 40 -15.61 -10.71 -4.87
N ILE A 41 -16.90 -10.37 -4.72
CA ILE A 41 -17.74 -10.81 -3.61
C ILE A 41 -19.08 -11.23 -4.18
N ASP A 42 -19.43 -12.49 -4.02
CA ASP A 42 -20.74 -13.04 -4.40
C ASP A 42 -21.58 -13.32 -3.15
N ALA A 43 -22.78 -12.76 -3.08
CA ALA A 43 -23.65 -12.82 -1.90
C ALA A 43 -24.92 -13.68 -2.12
N LYS A 44 -24.99 -14.40 -3.23
CA LYS A 44 -26.18 -15.17 -3.64
C LYS A 44 -26.23 -16.54 -2.96
N PHE A 45 -26.56 -16.59 -1.70
CA PHE A 45 -26.77 -17.86 -0.97
C PHE A 45 -28.24 -18.14 -0.77
N SER A 46 -28.74 -19.31 -1.29
CA SER A 46 -30.12 -19.76 -1.08
C SER A 46 -30.25 -20.39 0.30
N LEU A 47 -31.22 -19.93 1.08
CA LEU A 47 -31.52 -20.42 2.41
C LEU A 47 -32.53 -21.57 2.45
N ASP A 48 -33.18 -21.88 1.32
CA ASP A 48 -34.34 -22.77 1.29
C ASP A 48 -34.02 -24.19 1.77
N ASN A 49 -32.97 -24.81 1.24
CA ASN A 49 -32.60 -26.16 1.62
C ASN A 49 -31.99 -26.23 3.03
N TYR A 50 -31.32 -25.17 3.48
CA TYR A 50 -30.88 -25.05 4.86
C TYR A 50 -32.08 -25.03 5.83
N GLN A 51 -33.11 -24.20 5.56
CA GLN A 51 -34.30 -24.12 6.40
C GLN A 51 -35.08 -25.42 6.42
N ARG A 52 -35.20 -26.10 5.27
CA ARG A 52 -35.89 -27.41 5.18
C ARG A 52 -35.12 -28.46 6.01
N LEU A 53 -33.80 -28.49 5.93
CA LEU A 53 -32.97 -29.43 6.69
C LEU A 53 -33.05 -29.14 8.20
N ALA A 54 -32.98 -27.87 8.62
CA ALA A 54 -33.09 -27.47 10.02
C ALA A 54 -34.44 -27.86 10.66
N ASN A 55 -35.55 -27.91 9.86
CA ASN A 55 -36.91 -28.26 10.30
C ASN A 55 -37.29 -29.72 10.01
N ALA A 56 -36.41 -30.54 9.51
CA ALA A 56 -36.70 -31.92 9.18
C ALA A 56 -36.97 -32.78 10.44
N VAL A 57 -38.09 -33.47 10.48
CA VAL A 57 -38.55 -34.28 11.62
C VAL A 57 -38.26 -35.77 11.41
N ASP A 58 -38.34 -36.24 10.16
CA ASP A 58 -38.15 -37.65 9.81
C ASP A 58 -36.70 -37.93 9.35
N ASP A 59 -36.09 -39.03 9.82
CA ASP A 59 -34.70 -39.37 9.54
C ASP A 59 -34.44 -39.63 8.05
N LYS A 60 -35.36 -40.27 7.31
CA LYS A 60 -35.21 -40.49 5.88
C LYS A 60 -35.24 -39.18 5.07
N GLN A 61 -36.19 -38.32 5.44
CA GLN A 61 -36.28 -36.96 4.83
C GLN A 61 -35.03 -36.16 5.14
N ARG A 62 -34.47 -36.30 6.32
CA ARG A 62 -33.26 -35.63 6.76
C ARG A 62 -32.02 -36.01 5.96
N GLU A 63 -31.81 -37.30 5.70
CA GLU A 63 -30.68 -37.76 4.85
C GLU A 63 -30.77 -37.23 3.41
N GLU A 64 -31.97 -37.18 2.84
CA GLU A 64 -32.19 -36.65 1.49
C GLU A 64 -31.92 -35.14 1.43
N LEU A 65 -32.44 -34.39 2.40
CA LEU A 65 -32.24 -32.96 2.52
C LEU A 65 -30.77 -32.57 2.78
N GLU A 66 -30.07 -33.40 3.57
CA GLU A 66 -28.61 -33.22 3.79
C GLU A 66 -27.83 -33.36 2.47
N LYS A 67 -28.15 -34.37 1.69
CA LYS A 67 -27.53 -34.59 0.38
C LYS A 67 -27.83 -33.42 -0.59
N GLN A 68 -29.05 -32.95 -0.61
CA GLN A 68 -29.46 -31.81 -1.44
C GLN A 68 -28.71 -30.54 -0.98
N PHE A 69 -28.66 -30.27 0.31
CA PHE A 69 -27.93 -29.11 0.86
C PHE A 69 -26.44 -29.12 0.52
N LYS A 70 -25.78 -30.28 0.64
CA LYS A 70 -24.38 -30.44 0.25
C LYS A 70 -24.14 -30.20 -1.24
N ASN A 71 -25.04 -30.70 -2.09
CA ASN A 71 -24.96 -30.48 -3.53
C ASN A 71 -25.16 -29.01 -3.89
N ASP A 72 -26.13 -28.34 -3.27
CA ASP A 72 -26.38 -26.92 -3.50
C ASP A 72 -25.19 -26.07 -3.04
N LEU A 73 -24.63 -26.36 -1.88
CA LEU A 73 -23.45 -25.66 -1.39
C LEU A 73 -22.27 -25.84 -2.35
N LYS A 74 -22.05 -27.06 -2.86
CA LYS A 74 -20.99 -27.33 -3.83
C LYS A 74 -21.21 -26.55 -5.14
N LEU A 75 -22.44 -26.54 -5.66
CA LEU A 75 -22.80 -25.79 -6.87
C LEU A 75 -22.55 -24.29 -6.67
N ARG A 76 -22.91 -23.75 -5.52
CA ARG A 76 -22.66 -22.36 -5.19
C ARG A 76 -21.17 -22.00 -5.09
N ILE A 77 -20.36 -22.90 -4.52
CA ILE A 77 -18.91 -22.74 -4.50
C ILE A 77 -18.36 -22.72 -5.93
N ASP A 78 -18.82 -23.64 -6.80
CA ASP A 78 -18.40 -23.72 -8.19
C ASP A 78 -18.84 -22.49 -9.02
N GLU A 79 -20.03 -21.97 -8.76
CA GLU A 79 -20.51 -20.74 -9.39
C GLU A 79 -19.68 -19.52 -8.93
N CYS A 80 -19.44 -19.39 -7.65
CA CYS A 80 -18.65 -18.31 -7.08
C CYS A 80 -17.20 -18.34 -7.60
N ALA A 81 -16.62 -19.52 -7.76
CA ALA A 81 -15.26 -19.71 -8.29
C ALA A 81 -15.06 -19.13 -9.71
N LYS A 82 -16.14 -18.98 -10.51
CA LYS A 82 -16.08 -18.39 -11.86
C LYS A 82 -15.65 -16.92 -11.84
N TYR A 83 -15.82 -16.25 -10.70
CA TYR A 83 -15.37 -14.87 -10.52
C TYR A 83 -13.88 -14.74 -10.20
N VAL A 84 -13.14 -15.83 -10.00
CA VAL A 84 -11.67 -15.82 -9.92
C VAL A 84 -11.11 -15.71 -11.34
N ARG A 85 -10.92 -14.47 -11.79
CA ARG A 85 -10.54 -14.11 -13.18
C ARG A 85 -9.26 -13.30 -13.19
N THR A 86 -8.16 -13.91 -12.87
CA THR A 86 -6.85 -13.21 -12.78
C THR A 86 -6.45 -12.54 -14.10
N LYS A 87 -6.91 -13.08 -15.26
CA LYS A 87 -6.70 -12.47 -16.58
C LYS A 87 -7.49 -11.17 -16.76
N ASP A 88 -8.62 -11.03 -16.06
CA ASP A 88 -9.48 -9.84 -16.07
C ASP A 88 -9.19 -8.92 -14.86
N GLY A 89 -8.06 -9.12 -14.19
CA GLY A 89 -7.57 -8.25 -13.12
C GLY A 89 -8.12 -8.56 -11.73
N THR A 90 -8.70 -9.76 -11.48
CA THR A 90 -9.05 -10.16 -10.12
C THR A 90 -7.84 -10.69 -9.36
N LEU A 91 -7.89 -10.60 -8.03
CA LEU A 91 -7.02 -11.40 -7.18
C LEU A 91 -7.37 -12.90 -7.30
N PRO A 92 -6.45 -13.82 -6.93
CA PRO A 92 -6.64 -15.26 -7.13
C PRO A 92 -7.58 -15.91 -6.11
N PHE A 93 -8.59 -15.17 -5.65
CA PHE A 93 -9.64 -15.67 -4.76
C PHE A 93 -10.89 -14.79 -4.86
N VAL A 94 -12.01 -15.29 -4.32
CA VAL A 94 -13.31 -14.62 -4.25
C VAL A 94 -13.93 -14.85 -2.88
N PHE A 95 -14.66 -13.87 -2.38
CA PHE A 95 -15.48 -14.04 -1.18
C PHE A 95 -16.88 -14.54 -1.54
N MET A 96 -17.30 -15.64 -0.90
CA MET A 96 -18.68 -16.09 -0.89
C MET A 96 -19.34 -15.62 0.40
N TYR A 97 -20.18 -14.60 0.31
CA TYR A 97 -20.78 -13.96 1.47
C TYR A 97 -22.12 -14.62 1.84
N ILE A 98 -22.20 -15.16 3.04
CA ILE A 98 -23.43 -15.73 3.62
C ILE A 98 -24.04 -14.69 4.56
N PRO A 99 -25.25 -14.15 4.29
CA PRO A 99 -25.79 -13.02 5.05
C PRO A 99 -26.31 -13.38 6.45
N ALA A 100 -26.11 -14.63 6.89
CA ALA A 100 -26.61 -15.16 8.16
C ALA A 100 -25.49 -15.83 8.97
N GLU A 101 -25.16 -15.27 10.14
CA GLU A 101 -24.13 -15.82 11.05
C GLU A 101 -24.42 -17.25 11.48
N ALA A 102 -25.68 -17.55 11.80
CA ALA A 102 -26.10 -18.88 12.26
C ALA A 102 -25.76 -19.95 11.22
N ILE A 103 -26.02 -19.68 9.93
CA ILE A 103 -25.73 -20.63 8.86
C ILE A 103 -24.25 -20.83 8.68
N TYR A 104 -23.48 -19.74 8.71
CA TYR A 104 -22.03 -19.82 8.64
C TYR A 104 -21.45 -20.64 9.81
N TYR A 105 -21.96 -20.41 11.02
CA TYR A 105 -21.55 -21.16 12.20
C TYR A 105 -21.88 -22.64 12.06
N ASP A 106 -23.09 -22.99 11.64
CA ASP A 106 -23.51 -24.38 11.44
C ASP A 106 -22.66 -25.10 10.38
N LEU A 107 -22.26 -24.38 9.32
CA LEU A 107 -21.31 -24.94 8.33
C LEU A 107 -19.95 -25.24 8.94
N LEU A 108 -19.45 -24.39 9.84
CA LEU A 108 -18.15 -24.59 10.49
C LEU A 108 -18.16 -25.73 11.49
N ILE A 109 -19.22 -25.88 12.29
CA ILE A 109 -19.31 -26.96 13.29
C ILE A 109 -19.80 -28.29 12.70
N ASN A 110 -20.10 -28.32 11.39
CA ASN A 110 -20.67 -29.45 10.67
C ASN A 110 -22.04 -29.89 11.22
N GLU A 111 -22.88 -28.93 11.58
CA GLU A 111 -24.24 -29.17 12.08
C GLU A 111 -25.22 -28.20 11.39
N VAL A 112 -26.44 -28.66 11.14
CA VAL A 112 -27.56 -27.81 10.67
C VAL A 112 -28.71 -28.06 11.65
N GLY A 113 -28.97 -27.11 12.52
CA GLY A 113 -29.89 -27.29 13.64
C GLY A 113 -29.36 -28.38 14.57
N SER A 114 -30.14 -29.49 14.74
CA SER A 114 -29.74 -30.67 15.51
C SER A 114 -29.10 -31.77 14.67
N VAL A 115 -28.85 -31.54 13.37
CA VAL A 115 -28.38 -32.55 12.42
C VAL A 115 -26.89 -32.39 12.17
N LYS A 116 -26.13 -33.46 12.38
CA LYS A 116 -24.70 -33.50 12.02
C LYS A 116 -24.54 -33.62 10.52
N VAL A 117 -24.01 -32.61 9.89
CA VAL A 117 -23.77 -32.55 8.45
C VAL A 117 -22.26 -32.38 8.21
N ASN A 118 -21.60 -33.35 7.62
CA ASN A 118 -20.17 -33.24 7.34
C ASN A 118 -19.93 -32.29 6.16
N THR A 119 -19.74 -31.00 6.46
CA THR A 119 -19.42 -29.92 5.50
C THR A 119 -17.95 -29.60 5.42
N ARG A 120 -17.11 -30.18 6.27
CA ARG A 120 -15.67 -29.89 6.33
C ARG A 120 -14.97 -30.07 4.97
N ASN A 121 -15.25 -31.16 4.28
CA ASN A 121 -14.67 -31.41 2.96
C ASN A 121 -15.09 -30.36 1.92
N LEU A 122 -16.28 -29.74 2.06
CA LEU A 122 -16.74 -28.70 1.17
C LEU A 122 -16.08 -27.35 1.46
N ILE A 123 -15.80 -27.05 2.72
CA ILE A 123 -15.05 -25.85 3.10
C ILE A 123 -13.61 -25.95 2.62
N ASP A 124 -12.98 -27.12 2.81
CA ASP A 124 -11.63 -27.39 2.30
C ASP A 124 -11.59 -27.31 0.77
N TYR A 125 -12.59 -27.87 0.08
CA TYR A 125 -12.76 -27.77 -1.37
C TYR A 125 -12.90 -26.33 -1.83
N ALA A 126 -13.75 -25.54 -1.17
CA ALA A 126 -13.92 -24.12 -1.50
C ALA A 126 -12.60 -23.36 -1.43
N TYR A 127 -11.87 -23.51 -0.32
CA TYR A 127 -10.65 -22.77 -0.06
C TYR A 127 -9.46 -23.25 -0.91
N ASN A 128 -9.19 -24.55 -0.87
CA ASN A 128 -7.97 -25.12 -1.48
C ASN A 128 -8.10 -25.30 -2.99
N ASP A 129 -9.23 -25.83 -3.47
CA ASP A 129 -9.39 -26.18 -4.87
C ASP A 129 -10.00 -25.04 -5.70
N LYS A 130 -10.99 -24.34 -5.11
CA LYS A 130 -11.77 -23.33 -5.83
C LYS A 130 -11.37 -21.87 -5.56
N LYS A 131 -10.53 -21.66 -4.54
CA LYS A 131 -10.12 -20.31 -4.12
C LYS A 131 -11.31 -19.42 -3.69
N VAL A 132 -12.33 -20.05 -3.14
CA VAL A 132 -13.51 -19.41 -2.58
C VAL A 132 -13.39 -19.35 -1.07
N ILE A 133 -13.42 -18.15 -0.51
CA ILE A 133 -13.39 -17.92 0.93
C ILE A 133 -14.82 -17.64 1.39
N ILE A 134 -15.39 -18.60 2.12
CA ILE A 134 -16.75 -18.46 2.67
C ILE A 134 -16.68 -17.57 3.89
N VAL A 135 -17.54 -16.53 3.95
CA VAL A 135 -17.55 -15.53 5.02
C VAL A 135 -18.96 -15.20 5.47
N SER A 136 -19.10 -14.91 6.75
CA SER A 136 -20.27 -14.27 7.36
C SER A 136 -20.08 -12.76 7.48
N PRO A 137 -21.10 -11.98 7.87
CA PRO A 137 -20.94 -10.55 8.14
C PRO A 137 -19.80 -10.20 9.07
N THR A 138 -19.65 -10.93 10.19
CA THR A 138 -18.59 -10.67 11.19
C THR A 138 -17.21 -11.07 10.68
N THR A 139 -17.07 -12.27 10.11
CA THR A 139 -15.79 -12.74 9.58
C THR A 139 -15.35 -11.93 8.38
N PHE A 140 -16.30 -11.50 7.53
CA PHE A 140 -16.01 -10.63 6.39
C PHE A 140 -15.43 -9.28 6.83
N ALA A 141 -16.01 -8.65 7.85
CA ALA A 141 -15.50 -7.40 8.42
C ALA A 141 -14.07 -7.58 8.95
N ALA A 142 -13.78 -8.70 9.63
CA ALA A 142 -12.42 -9.00 10.12
C ALA A 142 -11.42 -9.23 8.97
N TYR A 143 -11.81 -9.97 7.93
CA TYR A 143 -10.97 -10.16 6.74
C TYR A 143 -10.68 -8.84 6.03
N LEU A 144 -11.70 -7.97 5.85
CA LEU A 144 -11.52 -6.65 5.25
C LEU A 144 -10.53 -5.80 6.02
N GLN A 145 -10.62 -5.78 7.34
CA GLN A 145 -9.66 -5.04 8.16
C GLN A 145 -8.24 -5.59 7.98
N SER A 146 -8.06 -6.91 7.97
CA SER A 146 -6.76 -7.54 7.76
C SER A 146 -6.18 -7.20 6.39
N VAL A 147 -6.99 -7.21 5.33
CA VAL A 147 -6.59 -6.82 3.97
C VAL A 147 -6.17 -5.34 3.94
N LEU A 148 -6.94 -4.44 4.58
CA LEU A 148 -6.61 -3.03 4.66
C LEU A 148 -5.30 -2.76 5.42
N TYR A 149 -5.05 -3.49 6.51
CA TYR A 149 -3.79 -3.39 7.25
C TYR A 149 -2.61 -3.86 6.39
N GLY A 150 -2.78 -4.95 5.65
CA GLY A 150 -1.78 -5.43 4.70
C GLY A 150 -1.41 -4.35 3.67
N PHE A 151 -2.41 -3.71 3.05
CA PHE A 151 -2.17 -2.64 2.08
C PHE A 151 -1.49 -1.41 2.69
N LYS A 152 -1.83 -1.02 3.92
CA LYS A 152 -1.15 0.06 4.62
C LYS A 152 0.33 -0.27 4.87
N ALA A 153 0.62 -1.49 5.28
CA ALA A 153 2.00 -1.95 5.51
C ALA A 153 2.84 -1.90 4.22
N PHE A 154 2.31 -2.39 3.09
CA PHE A 154 2.97 -2.30 1.78
C PHE A 154 3.22 -0.86 1.35
N LYS A 155 2.24 0.03 1.55
CA LYS A 155 2.39 1.45 1.22
C LYS A 155 3.49 2.12 2.05
N ILE A 156 3.61 1.78 3.33
CA ILE A 156 4.68 2.27 4.21
C ILE A 156 6.04 1.79 3.71
N GLU A 157 6.18 0.52 3.34
CA GLU A 157 7.43 -0.04 2.81
C GLU A 157 7.85 0.62 1.49
N GLU A 158 6.92 0.81 0.55
CA GLU A 158 7.17 1.52 -0.71
C GLU A 158 7.64 2.96 -0.46
N THR A 159 6.93 3.68 0.43
CA THR A 159 7.29 5.05 0.82
C THR A 159 8.67 5.11 1.49
N ALA A 160 9.01 4.14 2.34
CA ALA A 160 10.32 4.07 3.00
C ALA A 160 11.46 3.86 1.98
N LYS A 161 11.26 3.04 0.95
CA LYS A 161 12.22 2.86 -0.14
C LYS A 161 12.44 4.16 -0.94
N ASP A 162 11.37 4.88 -1.24
CA ASP A 162 11.45 6.17 -1.94
C ASP A 162 12.16 7.23 -1.09
N ILE A 163 11.90 7.28 0.20
CA ILE A 163 12.60 8.16 1.14
C ILE A 163 14.09 7.83 1.16
N ALA A 164 14.46 6.56 1.30
CA ALA A 164 15.86 6.14 1.31
C ALA A 164 16.61 6.58 0.03
N LYS A 165 15.99 6.40 -1.14
CA LYS A 165 16.54 6.85 -2.42
C LYS A 165 16.71 8.38 -2.49
N ASN A 166 15.73 9.13 -1.96
CA ASN A 166 15.78 10.58 -1.94
C ASN A 166 16.87 11.10 -0.98
N VAL A 167 17.06 10.43 0.16
CA VAL A 167 18.16 10.73 1.11
C VAL A 167 19.51 10.48 0.47
N GLU A 168 19.68 9.40 -0.29
CA GLU A 168 20.93 9.13 -1.02
C GLU A 168 21.21 10.23 -2.08
N ASN A 169 20.19 10.65 -2.81
CA ASN A 169 20.31 11.74 -3.77
C ASN A 169 20.71 13.05 -3.09
N LEU A 170 20.06 13.39 -1.97
CA LEU A 170 20.37 14.56 -1.18
C LEU A 170 21.82 14.55 -0.68
N SER A 171 22.28 13.41 -0.18
CA SER A 171 23.68 13.25 0.27
C SER A 171 24.68 13.53 -0.85
N ARG A 172 24.41 13.05 -2.08
CA ARG A 172 25.26 13.38 -3.25
C ARG A 172 25.27 14.86 -3.58
N HIS A 173 24.12 15.52 -3.51
CA HIS A 173 24.01 16.97 -3.77
C HIS A 173 24.75 17.79 -2.70
N LEU A 174 24.64 17.40 -1.42
CA LEU A 174 25.37 18.04 -0.32
C LEU A 174 26.88 17.94 -0.51
N LYS A 175 27.38 16.77 -0.90
CA LYS A 175 28.80 16.57 -1.17
C LYS A 175 29.30 17.43 -2.34
N ALA A 176 28.52 17.49 -3.42
CA ALA A 176 28.84 18.36 -4.55
C ALA A 176 28.84 19.84 -4.16
N TYR A 177 27.87 20.26 -3.33
CA TYR A 177 27.84 21.62 -2.79
C TYR A 177 29.08 21.94 -1.94
N GLU A 178 29.48 21.05 -1.04
CA GLU A 178 30.68 21.18 -0.23
C GLU A 178 31.94 21.36 -1.09
N ASP A 179 32.09 20.57 -2.15
CA ASP A 179 33.20 20.67 -3.08
C ASP A 179 33.25 22.05 -3.79
N TYR A 180 32.10 22.56 -4.22
CA TYR A 180 32.01 23.90 -4.81
C TYR A 180 32.30 24.99 -3.77
N TYR A 181 31.82 24.84 -2.56
CA TYR A 181 32.06 25.79 -1.47
C TYR A 181 33.57 25.88 -1.14
N LYS A 182 34.26 24.73 -1.05
CA LYS A 182 35.72 24.70 -0.89
C LYS A 182 36.47 25.40 -2.03
N LYS A 183 36.02 25.19 -3.28
CA LYS A 183 36.61 25.88 -4.44
C LYS A 183 36.44 27.41 -4.37
N VAL A 184 35.27 27.89 -3.94
CA VAL A 184 35.03 29.31 -3.72
C VAL A 184 35.95 29.88 -2.65
N GLY A 185 36.10 29.19 -1.51
CA GLY A 185 37.01 29.59 -0.43
C GLY A 185 38.46 29.69 -0.90
N ASN A 186 38.93 28.72 -1.69
CA ASN A 186 40.29 28.74 -2.25
C ASN A 186 40.46 29.89 -3.26
N SER A 187 39.48 30.17 -4.08
CA SER A 187 39.50 31.30 -5.02
C SER A 187 39.56 32.65 -4.30
N LEU A 188 38.75 32.81 -3.25
CA LEU A 188 38.81 34.00 -2.40
C LEU A 188 40.16 34.18 -1.72
N THR A 189 40.72 33.12 -1.16
CA THR A 189 42.07 33.14 -0.55
C THR A 189 43.13 33.57 -1.58
N THR A 190 43.04 33.06 -2.80
CA THR A 190 43.95 33.43 -3.88
C THR A 190 43.79 34.91 -4.26
N THR A 191 42.54 35.39 -4.36
CA THR A 191 42.25 36.79 -4.66
C THR A 191 42.82 37.73 -3.57
N VAL A 192 42.62 37.40 -2.31
CA VAL A 192 43.17 38.17 -1.18
C VAL A 192 44.70 38.17 -1.20
N ASN A 193 45.34 37.05 -1.53
CA ASN A 193 46.81 37.00 -1.67
C ASN A 193 47.31 37.91 -2.80
N HIS A 194 46.62 37.92 -3.96
CA HIS A 194 46.97 38.84 -5.06
C HIS A 194 46.80 40.31 -4.68
N TYR A 195 45.71 40.62 -3.98
CA TYR A 195 45.45 41.96 -3.45
C TYR A 195 46.57 42.44 -2.50
N MET A 196 46.94 41.59 -1.54
CA MET A 196 48.03 41.89 -0.61
C MET A 196 49.41 42.03 -1.31
N ALA A 197 49.64 41.23 -2.35
CA ALA A 197 50.87 41.36 -3.15
C ALA A 197 50.88 42.69 -3.91
N GLY A 198 49.76 43.10 -4.52
CA GLY A 198 49.60 44.40 -5.17
C GLY A 198 49.86 45.58 -4.21
N ASN A 199 49.34 45.50 -3.00
CA ASN A 199 49.56 46.51 -1.96
C ASN A 199 51.04 46.63 -1.57
N LYS A 200 51.78 45.50 -1.52
CA LYS A 200 53.22 45.52 -1.27
C LYS A 200 53.97 46.20 -2.41
N GLU A 201 53.62 45.97 -3.67
CA GLU A 201 54.25 46.66 -4.81
C GLU A 201 53.92 48.13 -4.82
N LEU A 202 52.65 48.54 -4.50
CA LEU A 202 52.27 49.93 -4.39
C LEU A 202 53.06 50.69 -3.31
N ASN A 203 53.34 50.07 -2.14
CA ASN A 203 54.19 50.58 -1.11
C ASN A 203 55.65 50.74 -1.57
N LYS A 204 56.15 49.93 -2.48
CA LYS A 204 57.48 50.08 -3.09
C LYS A 204 57.51 51.30 -4.04
N ILE A 205 56.48 51.42 -4.86
CA ILE A 205 56.31 52.57 -5.76
C ILE A 205 56.32 53.87 -4.95
N ASP A 206 55.54 53.96 -3.84
CA ASP A 206 55.50 55.15 -2.98
C ASP A 206 56.89 55.51 -2.41
N LYS A 207 57.68 54.51 -2.00
CA LYS A 207 59.08 54.73 -1.58
C LYS A 207 60.00 55.20 -2.69
N ASP A 208 59.81 54.77 -3.90
CA ASP A 208 60.59 55.17 -5.03
C ASP A 208 60.21 56.58 -5.50
N VAL A 209 58.89 56.93 -5.45
CA VAL A 209 58.42 58.30 -5.70
C VAL A 209 59.04 59.28 -4.67
N LEU A 210 59.00 58.89 -3.37
CA LEU A 210 59.61 59.71 -2.33
C LEU A 210 61.07 59.97 -2.59
N LYS A 211 61.91 59.01 -3.08
CA LYS A 211 63.32 59.20 -3.44
C LYS A 211 63.54 60.18 -4.60
N ILE A 212 62.59 60.18 -5.56
CA ILE A 212 62.71 61.00 -6.78
C ILE A 212 62.20 62.42 -6.52
N THR A 213 61.07 62.57 -5.87
CA THR A 213 60.36 63.87 -5.73
C THR A 213 60.58 64.56 -4.38
N GLY A 214 61.04 63.83 -3.38
CA GLY A 214 61.14 64.30 -1.99
C GLY A 214 59.81 64.24 -1.20
N GLU A 215 58.73 63.83 -1.82
CA GLU A 215 57.41 63.73 -1.16
C GLU A 215 56.81 62.35 -1.41
N ALA A 216 56.19 61.77 -0.38
CA ALA A 216 55.45 60.52 -0.47
C ALA A 216 54.05 60.77 -1.00
N VAL A 217 53.50 59.89 -1.85
CA VAL A 217 52.10 59.97 -2.31
C VAL A 217 51.11 59.61 -1.20
N GLY A 218 51.53 58.72 -0.29
CA GLY A 218 50.74 58.35 0.89
C GLY A 218 49.51 57.52 0.54
N PHE A 219 49.67 56.33 -0.10
CA PHE A 219 48.55 55.46 -0.38
C PHE A 219 47.98 54.86 0.91
N GLU A 220 46.73 55.13 1.20
CA GLU A 220 45.98 54.39 2.25
C GLU A 220 45.47 53.06 1.66
N LEU A 221 45.96 51.95 2.14
CA LEU A 221 45.62 50.63 1.66
C LEU A 221 44.87 49.83 2.73
N ASP A 222 43.59 49.49 2.42
CA ASP A 222 42.78 48.67 3.30
C ASP A 222 43.35 47.24 3.43
N SER A 223 43.33 46.69 4.63
CA SER A 223 43.64 45.30 4.85
C SER A 223 42.39 44.43 4.64
N VAL A 224 42.49 43.38 3.83
CA VAL A 224 41.45 42.40 3.63
C VAL A 224 41.82 41.12 4.32
N GLU A 225 40.93 40.63 5.22
CA GLU A 225 41.13 39.35 5.91
C GLU A 225 40.84 38.15 4.98
N LYS A 226 41.58 37.10 5.16
CA LYS A 226 41.34 35.84 4.44
C LYS A 226 40.09 35.18 5.01
N PRO A 227 39.24 34.56 4.15
CA PRO A 227 38.14 33.77 4.65
C PRO A 227 38.69 32.60 5.48
N THR A 228 38.22 32.47 6.73
CA THR A 228 38.43 31.28 7.57
C THR A 228 37.49 30.19 7.08
N LEU A 229 38.06 29.07 6.61
CA LEU A 229 37.27 27.85 6.42
C LEU A 229 36.79 27.40 7.80
N LEU A 230 35.51 27.10 7.94
CA LEU A 230 34.97 26.50 9.15
C LEU A 230 35.74 25.18 9.36
N ASP A 231 36.47 25.08 10.49
CA ASP A 231 37.10 23.85 10.92
C ASP A 231 35.99 22.81 11.20
N GLU A 232 36.25 21.55 10.79
CA GLU A 232 35.33 20.39 10.96
C GLU A 232 35.01 20.10 12.43
#